data_30dc6a4fc10fd06f520d2a75e5ffae90
#
_entry.id   30dc6a4fc10fd06f520d2a75e5ffae90
#
_cell.length_a   1.000
_cell.length_b   1.000
_cell.length_c   1.000
_cell.angle_alpha   90.00
_cell.angle_beta   90.00
_cell.angle_gamma   90.00
#
_symmetry.space_group_name_H-M   'P 1'
#
loop_
_entity.id
_entity.type
_entity.pdbx_description
1 polymer ?
#
loop_
_entity_poly.entity_id
_entity_poly.type
_entity_poly.pdbx_seq_one_letter_code
_entity_poly.pdbx_strand_id
1 'polypeptide(L)'
;MKPIWDKGKPVNDLIQKYTVGLDREMDMFLARYDVMGSLAHITMLESIGLLEKDELKALSAELKNLLDVIEEGNFVIEDGVEDVHSQVELMLTRKLGDMGKKIHSGRSRNDQVLVDLKLFTRDKLRGIVNAVKALFDILIKQSNRYKNVLLPGYTHLQIAMPSSFGLWFGAYAEALADDMLFLRAAFDQSNRNPLGSAAGYGNSFPLNRQMTTDLLGFESMNYNVVYAQMTRGKLERNVAYAMASVAATLSRLAFDACMYNSQNFGFIKLPDDCTTGSSIMPHKKNPDVFELTRAKCNRLQALPQEITLMTNNLPSGYFRDMQLVKEVFIPAFDMLEECITMVAYMLEHITVKEDILSDTKYDAIFSVEEVNRLALEEGVPFREAYKQVGASIENGTFVPNKNINHTHQGSIGNLCNNMIEAKMNSIIEGFPFNTIDSAINKLTSK
;
A
#
# COMPACT_ATOMS: atom_id res chain seq x y z
N MET A 1 20.24 -23.28 21.45
CA MET A 1 19.36 -23.69 22.59
C MET A 1 18.36 -24.68 22.02
N LYS A 2 18.07 -25.78 22.74
CA LYS A 2 16.99 -26.66 22.28
C LYS A 2 15.65 -25.95 22.48
N PRO A 3 14.67 -26.11 21.57
CA PRO A 3 13.35 -25.53 21.76
C PRO A 3 12.75 -25.88 23.13
N ILE A 4 11.99 -24.98 23.75
CA ILE A 4 11.37 -25.20 25.07
C ILE A 4 10.51 -26.48 25.10
N TRP A 5 9.99 -26.91 23.96
CA TRP A 5 9.20 -28.13 23.78
C TRP A 5 10.03 -29.39 23.45
N ASP A 6 11.38 -29.27 23.36
CA ASP A 6 12.24 -30.42 23.06
C ASP A 6 12.17 -31.49 24.13
N LYS A 7 11.62 -32.64 23.76
CA LYS A 7 11.49 -33.84 24.62
C LYS A 7 12.73 -34.73 24.62
N GLY A 8 13.89 -34.21 24.11
CA GLY A 8 15.15 -34.95 24.05
C GLY A 8 15.24 -36.00 22.93
N LYS A 9 14.28 -36.01 22.01
CA LYS A 9 14.35 -36.81 20.77
C LYS A 9 14.76 -35.95 19.59
N PRO A 10 15.70 -36.38 18.73
CA PRO A 10 16.06 -35.62 17.53
C PRO A 10 14.83 -35.47 16.63
N VAL A 11 14.56 -34.23 16.20
CA VAL A 11 13.55 -33.96 15.19
C VAL A 11 14.10 -34.45 13.86
N ASN A 12 13.25 -35.08 13.05
CA ASN A 12 13.65 -35.52 11.71
C ASN A 12 13.93 -34.29 10.84
N ASP A 13 15.13 -34.22 10.25
CA ASP A 13 15.59 -33.06 9.46
C ASP A 13 14.65 -32.72 8.29
N LEU A 14 14.07 -33.73 7.63
CA LEU A 14 13.12 -33.54 6.54
C LEU A 14 11.85 -32.82 7.04
N ILE A 15 11.33 -33.27 8.20
CA ILE A 15 10.14 -32.64 8.84
C ILE A 15 10.48 -31.22 9.27
N GLN A 16 11.63 -31.01 9.88
CA GLN A 16 12.08 -29.69 10.32
C GLN A 16 12.18 -28.73 9.11
N LYS A 17 12.85 -29.14 8.04
CA LYS A 17 12.98 -28.35 6.82
C LYS A 17 11.63 -27.98 6.21
N TYR A 18 10.69 -28.95 6.15
CA TYR A 18 9.36 -28.72 5.61
C TYR A 18 8.52 -27.77 6.47
N THR A 19 8.60 -27.88 7.81
CA THR A 19 7.78 -27.09 8.73
C THR A 19 8.33 -25.71 9.01
N VAL A 20 9.63 -25.46 8.83
CA VAL A 20 10.24 -24.13 8.94
C VAL A 20 10.04 -23.35 7.65
N GLY A 21 10.23 -23.97 6.47
CA GLY A 21 10.10 -23.29 5.16
C GLY A 21 10.93 -22.02 5.08
N LEU A 22 10.31 -20.93 4.62
CA LEU A 22 10.89 -19.58 4.53
C LEU A 22 10.62 -18.72 5.79
N ASP A 23 10.14 -19.33 6.88
CA ASP A 23 9.67 -18.56 8.04
C ASP A 23 10.77 -17.71 8.67
N ARG A 24 12.01 -18.22 8.73
CA ARG A 24 13.15 -17.47 9.27
C ARG A 24 13.50 -16.25 8.43
N GLU A 25 13.48 -16.39 7.11
CA GLU A 25 13.74 -15.28 6.18
C GLU A 25 12.68 -14.19 6.32
N MET A 26 11.42 -14.60 6.48
CA MET A 26 10.31 -13.66 6.69
C MET A 26 10.37 -13.02 8.08
N ASP A 27 10.78 -13.75 9.10
CA ASP A 27 10.91 -13.24 10.46
C ASP A 27 12.02 -12.18 10.60
N MET A 28 13.02 -12.18 9.72
CA MET A 28 14.03 -11.10 9.70
C MET A 28 13.39 -9.72 9.52
N PHE A 29 12.30 -9.62 8.74
CA PHE A 29 11.55 -8.38 8.57
C PHE A 29 10.80 -7.95 9.84
N LEU A 30 10.59 -8.87 10.77
CA LEU A 30 9.85 -8.65 12.02
C LEU A 30 10.75 -8.36 13.22
N ALA A 31 12.08 -8.54 13.10
CA ALA A 31 13.02 -8.46 14.23
C ALA A 31 12.93 -7.14 15.02
N ARG A 32 12.88 -6.00 14.33
CA ARG A 32 12.72 -4.68 14.95
C ARG A 32 11.43 -4.60 15.78
N TYR A 33 10.34 -5.15 15.25
CA TYR A 33 9.01 -5.08 15.85
C TYR A 33 8.88 -6.03 17.04
N ASP A 34 9.52 -7.20 17.01
CA ASP A 34 9.60 -8.10 18.15
C ASP A 34 10.34 -7.45 19.33
N VAL A 35 11.45 -6.76 19.06
CA VAL A 35 12.17 -6.01 20.11
C VAL A 35 11.32 -4.87 20.67
N MET A 36 10.59 -4.13 19.84
CA MET A 36 9.67 -3.08 20.30
C MET A 36 8.53 -3.64 21.14
N GLY A 37 7.89 -4.73 20.69
CA GLY A 37 6.87 -5.45 21.44
C GLY A 37 7.41 -5.97 22.79
N SER A 38 8.63 -6.45 22.80
CA SER A 38 9.33 -6.92 24.00
C SER A 38 9.64 -5.80 24.99
N LEU A 39 10.08 -4.62 24.53
CA LEU A 39 10.29 -3.43 25.40
C LEU A 39 9.00 -3.01 26.10
N ALA A 40 7.90 -2.95 25.37
CA ALA A 40 6.59 -2.64 25.97
C ALA A 40 6.16 -3.72 26.98
N HIS A 41 6.40 -4.98 26.65
CA HIS A 41 6.02 -6.10 27.48
C HIS A 41 6.79 -6.15 28.80
N ILE A 42 8.12 -6.02 28.79
CA ILE A 42 8.92 -6.03 30.04
C ILE A 42 8.59 -4.83 30.94
N THR A 43 8.29 -3.66 30.35
CA THR A 43 7.83 -2.49 31.10
C THR A 43 6.51 -2.79 31.81
N MET A 44 5.59 -3.48 31.15
CA MET A 44 4.35 -3.93 31.76
C MET A 44 4.60 -5.00 32.84
N LEU A 45 5.53 -5.96 32.63
CA LEU A 45 5.86 -6.98 33.62
C LEU A 45 6.38 -6.40 34.94
N GLU A 46 7.20 -5.35 34.88
CA GLU A 46 7.64 -4.64 36.09
C GLU A 46 6.46 -4.00 36.81
N SER A 47 5.55 -3.35 36.08
CA SER A 47 4.37 -2.69 36.67
C SER A 47 3.43 -3.63 37.42
N ILE A 48 3.47 -4.91 37.12
CA ILE A 48 2.67 -5.96 37.81
C ILE A 48 3.50 -6.85 38.76
N GLY A 49 4.77 -6.47 39.03
CA GLY A 49 5.63 -7.13 39.98
C GLY A 49 6.26 -8.45 39.53
N LEU A 50 6.28 -8.75 38.24
CA LEU A 50 6.97 -9.92 37.65
C LEU A 50 8.43 -9.66 37.32
N LEU A 51 8.84 -8.37 37.24
CA LEU A 51 10.23 -7.94 37.12
C LEU A 51 10.53 -6.90 38.20
N GLU A 52 11.75 -6.93 38.70
CA GLU A 52 12.29 -5.88 39.55
C GLU A 52 12.79 -4.69 38.68
N LYS A 53 12.87 -3.50 39.28
CA LYS A 53 13.32 -2.29 38.55
C LYS A 53 14.70 -2.43 37.91
N ASP A 54 15.63 -3.07 38.60
CA ASP A 54 16.99 -3.28 38.09
C ASP A 54 16.98 -4.31 36.94
N GLU A 55 16.12 -5.33 36.99
CA GLU A 55 15.91 -6.28 35.91
C GLU A 55 15.33 -5.59 34.67
N LEU A 56 14.30 -4.76 34.83
CA LEU A 56 13.75 -3.94 33.75
C LEU A 56 14.82 -3.07 33.10
N LYS A 57 15.65 -2.41 33.91
CA LYS A 57 16.73 -1.54 33.41
C LYS A 57 17.75 -2.34 32.57
N ALA A 58 18.17 -3.50 33.04
CA ALA A 58 19.14 -4.35 32.35
C ALA A 58 18.57 -4.92 31.05
N LEU A 59 17.35 -5.45 31.07
CA LEU A 59 16.64 -5.98 29.91
C LEU A 59 16.37 -4.89 28.86
N SER A 60 15.93 -3.70 29.29
CA SER A 60 15.66 -2.59 28.38
C SER A 60 16.93 -2.12 27.69
N ALA A 61 18.07 -2.02 28.42
CA ALA A 61 19.34 -1.62 27.84
C ALA A 61 19.78 -2.62 26.76
N GLU A 62 19.67 -3.92 27.02
CA GLU A 62 20.06 -4.95 26.05
C GLU A 62 19.13 -5.03 24.84
N LEU A 63 17.79 -4.88 25.04
CA LEU A 63 16.85 -4.81 23.92
C LEU A 63 17.11 -3.58 23.03
N LYS A 64 17.47 -2.43 23.60
CA LYS A 64 17.87 -1.24 22.81
C LYS A 64 19.16 -1.46 22.05
N ASN A 65 20.13 -2.17 22.64
CA ASN A 65 21.35 -2.59 21.91
C ASN A 65 20.98 -3.54 20.74
N LEU A 66 20.00 -4.42 20.90
CA LEU A 66 19.52 -5.28 19.82
C LEU A 66 18.87 -4.49 18.69
N LEU A 67 18.17 -3.37 18.98
CA LEU A 67 17.67 -2.48 17.91
C LEU A 67 18.82 -1.92 17.08
N ASP A 68 19.91 -1.48 17.70
CA ASP A 68 21.08 -1.00 16.96
C ASP A 68 21.66 -2.11 16.06
N VAL A 69 21.83 -3.33 16.59
CA VAL A 69 22.32 -4.49 15.84
C VAL A 69 21.42 -4.80 14.62
N ILE A 70 20.09 -4.67 14.79
CA ILE A 70 19.11 -4.86 13.70
C ILE A 70 19.24 -3.74 12.67
N GLU A 71 19.33 -2.49 13.10
CA GLU A 71 19.45 -1.31 12.21
C GLU A 71 20.76 -1.31 11.41
N GLU A 72 21.84 -1.83 12.00
CA GLU A 72 23.13 -2.03 11.31
C GLU A 72 23.12 -3.24 10.34
N GLY A 73 22.04 -4.03 10.29
CA GLY A 73 21.93 -5.21 9.45
C GLY A 73 22.75 -6.41 9.94
N ASN A 74 23.16 -6.41 11.21
CA ASN A 74 24.01 -7.44 11.84
C ASN A 74 23.21 -8.52 12.59
N PHE A 75 21.88 -8.39 12.69
CA PHE A 75 21.02 -9.38 13.32
C PHE A 75 20.82 -10.59 12.40
N VAL A 76 20.94 -11.80 12.97
CA VAL A 76 20.77 -13.06 12.24
C VAL A 76 20.02 -14.05 13.13
N ILE A 77 19.08 -14.78 12.57
CA ILE A 77 18.47 -15.96 13.23
C ILE A 77 19.41 -17.13 13.00
N GLU A 78 20.05 -17.59 14.07
CA GLU A 78 21.09 -18.64 14.04
C GLU A 78 20.52 -19.99 13.61
N ASP A 79 21.38 -20.82 13.00
CA ASP A 79 21.01 -22.19 12.68
C ASP A 79 20.57 -22.97 13.95
N GLY A 80 19.45 -23.68 13.84
CA GLY A 80 18.85 -24.40 14.95
C GLY A 80 17.95 -23.55 15.86
N VAL A 81 17.84 -22.24 15.61
CA VAL A 81 16.82 -21.38 16.23
C VAL A 81 15.58 -21.37 15.35
N GLU A 82 14.39 -21.44 15.95
CA GLU A 82 13.15 -21.65 15.22
C GLU A 82 12.65 -20.36 14.54
N ASP A 83 12.70 -19.22 15.25
CA ASP A 83 12.08 -17.95 14.88
C ASP A 83 12.79 -16.75 15.51
N VAL A 84 12.35 -15.55 15.17
CA VAL A 84 12.88 -14.28 15.69
C VAL A 84 12.71 -14.18 17.22
N HIS A 85 11.58 -14.64 17.76
CA HIS A 85 11.30 -14.57 19.20
C HIS A 85 12.30 -15.38 20.01
N SER A 86 12.60 -16.60 19.52
CA SER A 86 13.62 -17.48 20.11
C SER A 86 15.03 -16.89 20.00
N GLN A 87 15.34 -16.21 18.90
CA GLN A 87 16.65 -15.58 18.72
C GLN A 87 16.84 -14.41 19.70
N VAL A 88 15.84 -13.56 19.86
CA VAL A 88 15.89 -12.42 20.81
C VAL A 88 16.03 -12.96 22.24
N GLU A 89 15.22 -13.95 22.65
CA GLU A 89 15.33 -14.59 23.97
C GLU A 89 16.70 -15.24 24.19
N LEU A 90 17.26 -15.91 23.19
CA LEU A 90 18.60 -16.53 23.24
C LEU A 90 19.69 -15.48 23.44
N MET A 91 19.66 -14.37 22.72
CA MET A 91 20.64 -13.30 22.85
C MET A 91 20.57 -12.65 24.24
N LEU A 92 19.36 -12.36 24.74
CA LEU A 92 19.17 -11.86 26.09
C LEU A 92 19.67 -12.86 27.15
N THR A 93 19.37 -14.16 26.99
CA THR A 93 19.79 -15.19 27.93
C THR A 93 21.32 -15.35 27.95
N ARG A 94 21.99 -15.27 26.81
CA ARG A 94 23.47 -15.29 26.71
C ARG A 94 24.11 -14.13 27.46
N LYS A 95 23.47 -12.96 27.41
CA LYS A 95 24.00 -11.73 28.00
C LYS A 95 23.67 -11.58 29.48
N LEU A 96 22.44 -11.94 29.85
CA LEU A 96 21.83 -11.63 31.16
C LEU A 96 21.49 -12.88 31.99
N GLY A 97 21.81 -14.10 31.49
CA GLY A 97 21.51 -15.34 32.19
C GLY A 97 19.99 -15.58 32.37
N ASP A 98 19.58 -16.06 33.55
CA ASP A 98 18.18 -16.39 33.84
C ASP A 98 17.23 -15.18 33.77
N MET A 99 17.74 -13.95 33.93
CA MET A 99 16.96 -12.74 33.75
C MET A 99 16.45 -12.62 32.32
N GLY A 100 17.25 -13.00 31.30
CA GLY A 100 16.84 -12.98 29.90
C GLY A 100 15.64 -13.87 29.62
N LYS A 101 15.46 -14.98 30.37
CA LYS A 101 14.32 -15.90 30.20
C LYS A 101 12.99 -15.33 30.70
N LYS A 102 13.03 -14.33 31.58
CA LYS A 102 11.82 -13.72 32.16
C LYS A 102 10.97 -12.98 31.10
N ILE A 103 11.59 -12.57 29.99
CA ILE A 103 10.90 -11.88 28.89
C ILE A 103 9.71 -12.66 28.33
N HIS A 104 9.71 -13.99 28.44
CA HIS A 104 8.64 -14.83 27.94
C HIS A 104 7.42 -14.93 28.88
N SER A 105 7.53 -14.43 30.12
CA SER A 105 6.47 -14.52 31.13
C SER A 105 5.16 -13.88 30.62
N GLY A 106 4.06 -14.63 30.65
CA GLY A 106 2.73 -14.12 30.26
C GLY A 106 2.51 -13.96 28.75
N ARG A 107 3.46 -14.34 27.90
CA ARG A 107 3.34 -14.32 26.44
C ARG A 107 3.23 -15.72 25.84
N SER A 108 2.81 -15.74 24.59
CA SER A 108 2.96 -16.87 23.67
C SER A 108 3.59 -16.35 22.36
N ARG A 109 4.27 -17.21 21.61
CA ARG A 109 4.69 -16.88 20.23
C ARG A 109 3.51 -16.40 19.38
N ASN A 110 2.31 -16.88 19.68
CA ASN A 110 1.11 -16.51 18.94
C ASN A 110 0.79 -15.00 19.06
N ASP A 111 0.84 -14.41 20.27
CA ASP A 111 0.58 -12.98 20.43
C ASP A 111 1.80 -12.11 20.15
N GLN A 112 3.03 -12.67 20.24
CA GLN A 112 4.24 -12.01 19.79
C GLN A 112 4.20 -11.76 18.27
N VAL A 113 4.02 -12.80 17.46
CA VAL A 113 3.96 -12.63 15.99
C VAL A 113 2.80 -11.75 15.55
N LEU A 114 1.69 -11.72 16.31
CA LEU A 114 0.57 -10.82 16.02
C LEU A 114 0.94 -9.35 16.21
N VAL A 115 1.61 -9.01 17.33
CA VAL A 115 2.01 -7.62 17.57
C VAL A 115 3.07 -7.18 16.58
N ASP A 116 4.01 -8.05 16.25
CA ASP A 116 5.07 -7.76 15.27
C ASP A 116 4.49 -7.46 13.89
N LEU A 117 3.59 -8.32 13.40
CA LEU A 117 2.91 -8.11 12.12
C LEU A 117 2.07 -6.84 12.09
N LYS A 118 1.42 -6.49 13.21
CA LYS A 118 0.64 -5.24 13.28
C LYS A 118 1.52 -4.00 13.28
N LEU A 119 2.64 -4.03 14.00
CA LEU A 119 3.63 -2.95 14.00
C LEU A 119 4.27 -2.82 12.61
N PHE A 120 4.71 -3.94 12.03
CA PHE A 120 5.24 -4.00 10.66
C PHE A 120 4.23 -3.45 9.64
N THR A 121 2.98 -3.95 9.67
CA THR A 121 1.94 -3.53 8.72
C THR A 121 1.63 -2.04 8.85
N ARG A 122 1.57 -1.51 10.07
CA ARG A 122 1.34 -0.09 10.34
C ARG A 122 2.44 0.79 9.74
N ASP A 123 3.69 0.35 9.89
CA ASP A 123 4.88 1.06 9.38
C ASP A 123 4.94 1.01 7.83
N LYS A 124 4.74 -0.16 7.26
CA LYS A 124 4.70 -0.34 5.81
C LYS A 124 3.53 0.39 5.14
N LEU A 125 2.34 0.37 5.75
CA LEU A 125 1.20 1.16 5.26
C LEU A 125 1.50 2.66 5.28
N ARG A 126 2.24 3.17 6.27
CA ARG A 126 2.70 4.55 6.28
C ARG A 126 3.59 4.88 5.08
N GLY A 127 4.51 3.97 4.72
CA GLY A 127 5.32 4.09 3.50
C GLY A 127 4.43 4.21 2.25
N ILE A 128 3.47 3.29 2.10
CA ILE A 128 2.52 3.31 0.98
C ILE A 128 1.69 4.61 0.95
N VAL A 129 1.16 5.05 2.10
CA VAL A 129 0.38 6.31 2.21
C VAL A 129 1.21 7.50 1.73
N ASN A 130 2.48 7.59 2.15
CA ASN A 130 3.37 8.67 1.74
C ASN A 130 3.68 8.60 0.24
N ALA A 131 3.92 7.41 -0.30
CA ALA A 131 4.18 7.21 -1.73
C ALA A 131 2.94 7.56 -2.59
N VAL A 132 1.75 7.12 -2.18
CA VAL A 132 0.48 7.49 -2.85
C VAL A 132 0.25 8.99 -2.82
N LYS A 133 0.53 9.66 -1.67
CA LYS A 133 0.41 11.12 -1.56
C LYS A 133 1.38 11.83 -2.50
N ALA A 134 2.62 11.37 -2.60
CA ALA A 134 3.60 11.95 -3.51
C ALA A 134 3.17 11.81 -4.97
N LEU A 135 2.69 10.64 -5.38
CA LEU A 135 2.13 10.43 -6.72
C LEU A 135 0.91 11.31 -6.98
N PHE A 136 0.01 11.41 -6.00
CA PHE A 136 -1.15 12.29 -6.07
C PHE A 136 -0.76 13.75 -6.34
N ASP A 137 0.25 14.28 -5.63
CA ASP A 137 0.72 15.64 -5.80
C ASP A 137 1.29 15.90 -7.21
N ILE A 138 2.00 14.91 -7.76
CA ILE A 138 2.48 14.96 -9.14
C ILE A 138 1.30 14.99 -10.12
N LEU A 139 0.30 14.14 -9.94
CA LEU A 139 -0.88 14.11 -10.80
C LEU A 139 -1.66 15.44 -10.79
N ILE A 140 -1.86 16.04 -9.62
CA ILE A 140 -2.49 17.37 -9.50
C ILE A 140 -1.65 18.44 -10.16
N LYS A 141 -0.33 18.43 -9.96
CA LYS A 141 0.61 19.35 -10.62
C LYS A 141 0.52 19.25 -12.13
N GLN A 142 0.51 18.02 -12.68
CA GLN A 142 0.39 17.79 -14.12
C GLN A 142 -1.02 18.16 -14.64
N SER A 143 -2.07 17.86 -13.89
CA SER A 143 -3.44 18.28 -14.22
C SER A 143 -3.54 19.80 -14.36
N ASN A 144 -3.00 20.55 -13.41
CA ASN A 144 -2.99 22.02 -13.45
C ASN A 144 -2.12 22.56 -14.59
N ARG A 145 -0.95 21.94 -14.83
CA ARG A 145 -0.03 22.34 -15.90
C ARG A 145 -0.64 22.21 -17.28
N TYR A 146 -1.31 21.09 -17.53
CA TYR A 146 -1.86 20.74 -18.85
C TYR A 146 -3.37 20.88 -18.95
N LYS A 147 -4.00 21.68 -18.08
CA LYS A 147 -5.45 21.86 -18.00
C LYS A 147 -6.11 22.29 -19.33
N ASN A 148 -5.38 23.04 -20.14
CA ASN A 148 -5.88 23.57 -21.41
C ASN A 148 -5.39 22.76 -22.63
N VAL A 149 -4.60 21.71 -22.44
CA VAL A 149 -4.13 20.85 -23.52
C VAL A 149 -5.16 19.79 -23.80
N LEU A 150 -5.86 19.94 -24.92
CA LEU A 150 -6.93 19.04 -25.33
C LEU A 150 -6.38 17.73 -25.90
N LEU A 151 -7.10 16.64 -25.65
CA LEU A 151 -6.89 15.34 -26.29
C LEU A 151 -8.25 14.72 -26.61
N PRO A 152 -8.32 13.79 -27.60
CA PRO A 152 -9.56 13.11 -27.88
C PRO A 152 -9.91 12.13 -26.75
N GLY A 153 -11.13 12.21 -26.24
CA GLY A 153 -11.70 11.18 -25.36
C GLY A 153 -12.21 10.00 -26.19
N TYR A 154 -12.13 8.81 -25.61
CA TYR A 154 -12.54 7.56 -26.24
C TYR A 154 -13.62 6.86 -25.43
N THR A 155 -14.62 6.30 -26.15
CA THR A 155 -15.54 5.28 -25.64
C THR A 155 -15.51 4.10 -26.59
N HIS A 156 -15.50 2.85 -26.09
CA HIS A 156 -15.39 1.65 -26.92
C HIS A 156 -14.16 1.63 -27.83
N LEU A 157 -13.08 2.31 -27.44
CA LEU A 157 -11.90 2.59 -28.26
C LEU A 157 -12.22 3.34 -29.57
N GLN A 158 -13.38 4.00 -29.65
CA GLN A 158 -13.74 4.90 -30.72
C GLN A 158 -13.55 6.35 -30.27
N ILE A 159 -13.16 7.22 -31.21
CA ILE A 159 -13.06 8.65 -30.99
C ILE A 159 -14.45 9.17 -30.62
N ALA A 160 -14.56 9.87 -29.48
CA ALA A 160 -15.85 10.26 -28.92
C ALA A 160 -15.99 11.79 -28.79
N MET A 161 -15.47 12.37 -27.74
CA MET A 161 -15.65 13.78 -27.38
C MET A 161 -14.31 14.44 -27.04
N PRO A 162 -14.23 15.79 -26.99
CA PRO A 162 -13.06 16.47 -26.47
C PRO A 162 -12.84 16.13 -25.00
N SER A 163 -11.59 15.92 -24.64
CA SER A 163 -11.10 15.80 -23.28
C SER A 163 -9.85 16.68 -23.09
N SER A 164 -9.22 16.66 -21.94
CA SER A 164 -7.95 17.34 -21.70
C SER A 164 -7.00 16.48 -20.88
N PHE A 165 -5.69 16.74 -21.00
CA PHE A 165 -4.71 16.14 -20.10
C PHE A 165 -4.98 16.54 -18.64
N GLY A 166 -5.53 17.75 -18.40
CA GLY A 166 -5.97 18.13 -17.07
C GLY A 166 -7.00 17.17 -16.47
N LEU A 167 -8.02 16.80 -17.25
CA LEU A 167 -9.00 15.80 -16.85
C LEU A 167 -8.37 14.41 -16.64
N TRP A 168 -7.48 13.99 -17.55
CA TRP A 168 -6.86 12.67 -17.48
C TRP A 168 -6.02 12.51 -16.23
N PHE A 169 -5.13 13.46 -15.90
CA PHE A 169 -4.33 13.44 -14.69
C PHE A 169 -5.21 13.57 -13.42
N GLY A 170 -6.18 14.50 -13.46
CA GLY A 170 -7.11 14.73 -12.35
C GLY A 170 -7.95 13.50 -11.98
N ALA A 171 -8.37 12.71 -12.98
CA ALA A 171 -9.14 11.50 -12.78
C ALA A 171 -8.35 10.45 -11.96
N TYR A 172 -7.06 10.28 -12.26
CA TYR A 172 -6.21 9.37 -11.48
C TYR A 172 -5.87 9.92 -10.09
N ALA A 173 -5.74 11.24 -9.95
CA ALA A 173 -5.59 11.86 -8.64
C ALA A 173 -6.84 11.60 -7.76
N GLU A 174 -8.03 11.78 -8.29
CA GLU A 174 -9.27 11.53 -7.55
C GLU A 174 -9.46 10.05 -7.22
N ALA A 175 -9.11 9.13 -8.13
CA ALA A 175 -9.13 7.69 -7.88
C ALA A 175 -8.19 7.30 -6.71
N LEU A 176 -6.97 7.88 -6.65
CA LEU A 176 -6.06 7.64 -5.53
C LEU A 176 -6.59 8.20 -4.21
N ALA A 177 -7.39 9.28 -4.22
CA ALA A 177 -8.04 9.76 -3.00
C ALA A 177 -9.10 8.77 -2.49
N ASP A 178 -9.80 8.08 -3.38
CA ASP A 178 -10.71 6.99 -2.98
C ASP A 178 -9.94 5.76 -2.46
N ASP A 179 -8.84 5.38 -3.12
CA ASP A 179 -7.97 4.30 -2.65
C ASP A 179 -7.38 4.59 -1.26
N MET A 180 -7.08 5.86 -0.95
CA MET A 180 -6.58 6.27 0.36
C MET A 180 -7.57 5.99 1.49
N LEU A 181 -8.88 6.02 1.24
CA LEU A 181 -9.90 5.62 2.22
C LEU A 181 -9.77 4.13 2.60
N PHE A 182 -9.49 3.26 1.63
CA PHE A 182 -9.23 1.84 1.89
C PHE A 182 -7.94 1.64 2.70
N LEU A 183 -6.88 2.35 2.35
CA LEU A 183 -5.62 2.33 3.11
C LEU A 183 -5.84 2.81 4.55
N ARG A 184 -6.67 3.84 4.76
CA ARG A 184 -7.02 4.32 6.10
C ARG A 184 -7.78 3.25 6.89
N ALA A 185 -8.78 2.61 6.32
CA ALA A 185 -9.52 1.55 6.97
C ALA A 185 -8.64 0.34 7.33
N ALA A 186 -7.69 -0.02 6.46
CA ALA A 186 -6.71 -1.08 6.71
C ALA A 186 -5.73 -0.69 7.84
N PHE A 187 -5.28 0.56 7.84
CA PHE A 187 -4.43 1.12 8.89
C PHE A 187 -5.12 1.09 10.27
N ASP A 188 -6.37 1.52 10.36
CA ASP A 188 -7.15 1.52 11.60
C ASP A 188 -7.34 0.11 12.18
N GLN A 189 -7.45 -0.92 11.33
CA GLN A 189 -7.47 -2.31 11.75
C GLN A 189 -6.11 -2.81 12.24
N SER A 190 -5.03 -2.33 11.63
CA SER A 190 -3.65 -2.63 12.06
C SER A 190 -3.30 -1.95 13.37
N ASN A 191 -3.91 -0.80 13.66
CA ASN A 191 -3.62 0.04 14.81
C ASN A 191 -4.39 -0.39 16.08
N ARG A 192 -4.47 -1.74 16.31
CA ARG A 192 -5.11 -2.34 17.50
C ARG A 192 -4.21 -3.39 18.12
N ASN A 193 -3.80 -3.17 19.38
CA ASN A 193 -2.87 -4.03 20.10
C ASN A 193 -3.44 -5.45 20.36
N PRO A 194 -2.77 -6.53 19.92
CA PRO A 194 -3.15 -7.90 20.22
C PRO A 194 -2.44 -8.47 21.46
N LEU A 195 -1.33 -7.83 21.90
CA LEU A 195 -0.44 -8.35 22.93
C LEU A 195 -1.17 -8.58 24.25
N GLY A 196 -0.80 -9.64 24.95
CA GLY A 196 -1.46 -10.13 26.17
C GLY A 196 -2.66 -11.02 25.90
N SER A 197 -2.94 -11.39 24.63
CA SER A 197 -3.90 -12.47 24.31
C SER A 197 -3.32 -13.86 24.55
N ALA A 198 -2.00 -13.96 24.78
CA ALA A 198 -1.25 -15.18 24.96
C ALA A 198 -1.48 -16.17 23.79
N ALA A 199 -1.78 -17.43 24.07
CA ALA A 199 -2.10 -18.42 23.03
C ALA A 199 -3.51 -18.24 22.41
N GLY A 200 -4.18 -17.12 22.69
CA GLY A 200 -5.52 -16.80 22.18
C GLY A 200 -6.64 -16.98 23.18
N TYR A 201 -6.30 -17.36 24.42
CA TYR A 201 -7.28 -17.61 25.47
C TYR A 201 -6.99 -16.84 26.76
N GLY A 202 -6.04 -15.90 26.72
CA GLY A 202 -5.56 -15.17 27.87
C GLY A 202 -4.69 -16.04 28.79
N ASN A 203 -4.40 -15.54 29.98
CA ASN A 203 -3.70 -16.28 31.04
C ASN A 203 -4.08 -15.73 32.42
N SER A 204 -3.55 -16.36 33.50
CA SER A 204 -3.83 -15.99 34.88
C SER A 204 -2.98 -14.84 35.44
N PHE A 205 -2.00 -14.31 34.69
CA PHE A 205 -1.26 -13.13 35.11
C PHE A 205 -2.14 -11.87 34.94
N PRO A 206 -2.04 -10.89 35.85
CA PRO A 206 -2.81 -9.66 35.78
C PRO A 206 -2.22 -8.67 34.77
N LEU A 207 -2.09 -9.09 33.50
CA LEU A 207 -1.46 -8.30 32.43
C LEU A 207 -2.15 -6.96 32.21
N ASN A 208 -1.39 -5.88 32.22
CA ASN A 208 -1.88 -4.54 31.89
C ASN A 208 -1.79 -4.29 30.37
N ARG A 209 -2.79 -4.77 29.64
CA ARG A 209 -2.85 -4.61 28.17
C ARG A 209 -3.00 -3.16 27.71
N GLN A 210 -3.62 -2.30 28.54
CA GLN A 210 -3.71 -0.87 28.24
C GLN A 210 -2.33 -0.23 28.21
N MET A 211 -1.48 -0.56 29.19
CA MET A 211 -0.12 -0.05 29.26
C MET A 211 0.70 -0.41 28.00
N THR A 212 0.64 -1.65 27.54
CA THR A 212 1.34 -2.05 26.30
C THR A 212 0.74 -1.39 25.05
N THR A 213 -0.58 -1.11 25.05
CA THR A 213 -1.26 -0.37 23.99
C THR A 213 -0.70 1.06 23.89
N ASP A 214 -0.62 1.75 25.01
CA ASP A 214 -0.13 3.13 25.07
C ASP A 214 1.37 3.23 24.72
N LEU A 215 2.19 2.32 25.25
CA LEU A 215 3.63 2.27 24.99
C LEU A 215 3.96 2.02 23.52
N LEU A 216 3.17 1.23 22.83
CA LEU A 216 3.34 0.90 21.40
C LEU A 216 2.61 1.89 20.47
N GLY A 217 1.94 2.88 21.03
CA GLY A 217 1.21 3.91 20.27
C GLY A 217 0.04 3.34 19.46
N PHE A 218 -0.59 2.25 19.92
CA PHE A 218 -1.82 1.76 19.33
C PHE A 218 -3.01 2.62 19.78
N GLU A 219 -3.96 2.84 18.89
CA GLU A 219 -5.17 3.59 19.22
C GLU A 219 -6.07 2.84 20.22
N SER A 220 -6.11 1.53 20.11
CA SER A 220 -6.89 0.66 20.97
C SER A 220 -6.31 -0.76 21.01
N MET A 221 -7.04 -1.72 21.58
CA MET A 221 -6.64 -3.13 21.61
C MET A 221 -7.70 -4.04 20.99
N ASN A 222 -7.32 -5.23 20.62
CA ASN A 222 -8.27 -6.31 20.40
C ASN A 222 -8.77 -6.81 21.76
N TYR A 223 -9.94 -6.39 22.20
CA TYR A 223 -10.46 -6.65 23.55
C TYR A 223 -10.66 -8.14 23.80
N ASN A 224 -11.30 -8.85 22.89
CA ASN A 224 -11.50 -10.28 22.99
C ASN A 224 -10.23 -11.04 22.59
N VAL A 225 -9.66 -11.84 23.48
CA VAL A 225 -8.38 -12.54 23.27
C VAL A 225 -8.48 -13.61 22.18
N VAL A 226 -9.65 -14.25 22.01
CA VAL A 226 -9.88 -15.20 20.90
C VAL A 226 -9.91 -14.43 19.56
N TYR A 227 -10.60 -13.29 19.53
CA TYR A 227 -10.63 -12.46 18.33
C TYR A 227 -9.24 -11.89 17.99
N ALA A 228 -8.41 -11.58 18.98
CA ALA A 228 -7.03 -11.16 18.72
C ALA A 228 -6.30 -12.17 17.83
N GLN A 229 -6.41 -13.48 18.14
CA GLN A 229 -5.86 -14.54 17.29
C GLN A 229 -6.56 -14.66 15.94
N MET A 230 -7.89 -14.49 15.89
CA MET A 230 -8.66 -14.52 14.65
C MET A 230 -8.38 -13.33 13.72
N THR A 231 -7.66 -12.30 14.19
CA THR A 231 -7.18 -11.22 13.31
C THR A 231 -6.09 -11.69 12.36
N ARG A 232 -5.36 -12.78 12.68
CA ARG A 232 -4.36 -13.37 11.79
C ARG A 232 -5.02 -13.90 10.51
N GLY A 233 -4.44 -13.63 9.36
CA GLY A 233 -5.01 -13.91 8.05
C GLY A 233 -6.12 -12.92 7.64
N LYS A 234 -7.00 -12.54 8.57
CA LYS A 234 -8.05 -11.54 8.31
C LYS A 234 -7.48 -10.14 8.08
N LEU A 235 -6.53 -9.71 8.92
CA LEU A 235 -5.87 -8.41 8.79
C LEU A 235 -5.10 -8.35 7.48
N GLU A 236 -4.25 -9.33 7.23
CA GLU A 236 -3.38 -9.40 6.06
C GLU A 236 -4.23 -9.38 4.77
N ARG A 237 -5.34 -10.13 4.74
CA ARG A 237 -6.28 -10.10 3.63
C ARG A 237 -6.91 -8.72 3.42
N ASN A 238 -7.35 -8.05 4.49
CA ASN A 238 -8.00 -6.74 4.39
C ASN A 238 -7.00 -5.67 3.93
N VAL A 239 -5.75 -5.72 4.42
CA VAL A 239 -4.65 -4.87 3.94
C VAL A 239 -4.35 -5.14 2.48
N ALA A 240 -4.31 -6.42 2.08
CA ALA A 240 -4.12 -6.81 0.68
C ALA A 240 -5.23 -6.26 -0.24
N TYR A 241 -6.49 -6.21 0.21
CA TYR A 241 -7.57 -5.55 -0.55
C TYR A 241 -7.31 -4.05 -0.74
N ALA A 242 -6.85 -3.35 0.28
CA ALA A 242 -6.51 -1.93 0.16
C ALA A 242 -5.34 -1.71 -0.81
N MET A 243 -4.30 -2.55 -0.73
CA MET A 243 -3.17 -2.52 -1.66
C MET A 243 -3.61 -2.86 -3.10
N ALA A 244 -4.51 -3.83 -3.27
CA ALA A 244 -5.05 -4.23 -4.57
C ALA A 244 -5.87 -3.10 -5.23
N SER A 245 -6.56 -2.26 -4.46
CA SER A 245 -7.27 -1.08 -4.97
C SER A 245 -6.29 -0.09 -5.60
N VAL A 246 -5.24 0.30 -4.89
CA VAL A 246 -4.17 1.15 -5.43
C VAL A 246 -3.54 0.52 -6.68
N ALA A 247 -3.22 -0.78 -6.62
CA ALA A 247 -2.64 -1.50 -7.75
C ALA A 247 -3.56 -1.52 -8.97
N ALA A 248 -4.88 -1.60 -8.80
CA ALA A 248 -5.84 -1.53 -9.89
C ALA A 248 -5.83 -0.15 -10.58
N THR A 249 -5.79 0.92 -9.79
CA THR A 249 -5.65 2.31 -10.30
C THR A 249 -4.35 2.46 -11.08
N LEU A 250 -3.21 2.01 -10.54
CA LEU A 250 -1.91 2.09 -11.22
C LEU A 250 -1.86 1.23 -12.49
N SER A 251 -2.46 0.04 -12.49
CA SER A 251 -2.50 -0.83 -13.66
C SER A 251 -3.26 -0.17 -14.82
N ARG A 252 -4.37 0.52 -14.52
CA ARG A 252 -5.14 1.26 -15.52
C ARG A 252 -4.36 2.45 -16.05
N LEU A 253 -3.73 3.24 -15.18
CA LEU A 253 -2.88 4.36 -15.57
C LEU A 253 -1.71 3.90 -16.46
N ALA A 254 -1.06 2.80 -16.09
CA ALA A 254 0.03 2.23 -16.87
C ALA A 254 -0.44 1.74 -18.26
N PHE A 255 -1.64 1.18 -18.35
CA PHE A 255 -2.23 0.81 -19.63
C PHE A 255 -2.48 2.03 -20.52
N ASP A 256 -3.11 3.09 -19.97
CA ASP A 256 -3.35 4.34 -20.71
C ASP A 256 -2.02 4.96 -21.18
N ALA A 257 -1.01 4.97 -20.32
CA ALA A 257 0.30 5.51 -20.65
C ALA A 257 0.97 4.72 -21.80
N CYS A 258 0.91 3.39 -21.79
CA CYS A 258 1.39 2.55 -22.90
C CYS A 258 0.65 2.87 -24.20
N MET A 259 -0.69 2.99 -24.13
CA MET A 259 -1.52 3.30 -25.29
C MET A 259 -1.19 4.70 -25.84
N TYR A 260 -1.14 5.70 -24.99
CA TYR A 260 -0.87 7.10 -25.40
C TYR A 260 0.57 7.32 -25.90
N ASN A 261 1.52 6.53 -25.41
CA ASN A 261 2.90 6.54 -25.90
C ASN A 261 3.07 5.77 -27.22
N SER A 262 2.13 4.92 -27.61
CA SER A 262 2.25 4.13 -28.84
C SER A 262 2.33 5.04 -30.07
N GLN A 263 3.00 4.56 -31.13
CA GLN A 263 3.21 5.34 -32.35
C GLN A 263 1.91 5.74 -33.06
N ASN A 264 0.82 4.96 -32.86
CA ASN A 264 -0.49 5.26 -33.45
C ASN A 264 -1.22 6.40 -32.73
N PHE A 265 -1.00 6.58 -31.43
CA PHE A 265 -1.56 7.68 -30.64
C PHE A 265 -0.56 8.84 -30.56
N GLY A 266 0.63 8.62 -30.02
CA GLY A 266 1.67 9.64 -29.91
C GLY A 266 1.26 10.84 -29.07
N PHE A 267 0.37 10.65 -28.08
CA PHE A 267 -0.15 11.73 -27.23
C PHE A 267 0.82 12.14 -26.14
N ILE A 268 1.64 11.18 -25.69
CA ILE A 268 2.72 11.40 -24.73
C ILE A 268 4.03 10.85 -25.29
N LYS A 269 5.13 11.42 -24.81
CA LYS A 269 6.47 10.98 -25.12
C LYS A 269 7.23 10.75 -23.81
N LEU A 270 7.91 9.62 -23.73
CA LEU A 270 8.80 9.28 -22.63
C LEU A 270 10.22 9.79 -22.94
N PRO A 271 11.00 10.22 -21.93
CA PRO A 271 12.42 10.50 -22.09
C PRO A 271 13.17 9.27 -22.62
N ASP A 272 14.25 9.50 -23.36
CA ASP A 272 15.01 8.43 -24.00
C ASP A 272 15.69 7.50 -22.97
N ASP A 273 16.12 8.02 -21.84
CA ASP A 273 16.71 7.30 -20.72
C ASP A 273 15.67 6.53 -19.87
N CYS A 274 14.39 6.74 -20.11
CA CYS A 274 13.28 6.03 -19.48
C CYS A 274 12.66 4.95 -20.38
N THR A 275 13.29 4.64 -21.51
CA THR A 275 12.81 3.65 -22.49
C THR A 275 13.90 2.65 -22.82
N THR A 276 13.52 1.42 -23.20
CA THR A 276 14.49 0.47 -23.76
C THR A 276 14.37 0.45 -25.30
N GLY A 277 15.47 0.10 -25.94
CA GLY A 277 15.52 -0.05 -27.40
C GLY A 277 15.25 -1.48 -27.87
N SER A 278 15.43 -1.69 -29.15
CA SER A 278 15.41 -3.01 -29.78
C SER A 278 16.77 -3.33 -30.39
N SER A 279 17.22 -4.57 -30.25
CA SER A 279 18.50 -5.03 -30.85
C SER A 279 18.50 -5.05 -32.37
N ILE A 280 17.32 -4.98 -33.01
CA ILE A 280 17.17 -5.07 -34.48
C ILE A 280 16.32 -3.93 -35.07
N MET A 281 15.66 -3.12 -34.26
CA MET A 281 14.78 -2.04 -34.70
C MET A 281 15.23 -0.70 -34.06
N PRO A 282 16.16 0.06 -34.67
CA PRO A 282 16.81 1.20 -34.03
C PRO A 282 15.86 2.39 -33.73
N HIS A 283 14.68 2.40 -34.31
CA HIS A 283 13.65 3.43 -34.10
C HIS A 283 12.71 3.11 -32.92
N LYS A 284 12.77 1.89 -32.36
CA LYS A 284 11.80 1.40 -31.39
C LYS A 284 12.20 1.82 -29.96
N LYS A 285 11.26 2.44 -29.24
CA LYS A 285 11.39 2.83 -27.83
C LYS A 285 10.23 2.19 -27.06
N ASN A 286 10.54 1.35 -26.09
CA ASN A 286 9.56 0.56 -25.36
C ASN A 286 9.21 1.24 -24.03
N PRO A 287 7.93 1.25 -23.63
CA PRO A 287 7.48 1.78 -22.34
C PRO A 287 7.59 0.74 -21.22
N ASP A 288 8.75 0.05 -21.09
CA ASP A 288 8.91 -1.13 -20.23
C ASP A 288 8.52 -0.87 -18.78
N VAL A 289 8.77 0.34 -18.27
CA VAL A 289 8.41 0.71 -16.90
C VAL A 289 6.90 0.57 -16.69
N PHE A 290 6.09 1.09 -17.61
CA PHE A 290 4.63 0.99 -17.52
C PHE A 290 4.13 -0.44 -17.76
N GLU A 291 4.79 -1.21 -18.64
CA GLU A 291 4.44 -2.62 -18.89
C GLU A 291 4.68 -3.47 -17.64
N LEU A 292 5.87 -3.34 -17.01
CA LEU A 292 6.21 -4.05 -15.77
C LEU A 292 5.34 -3.59 -14.60
N THR A 293 5.07 -2.30 -14.47
CA THR A 293 4.15 -1.77 -13.45
C THR A 293 2.77 -2.40 -13.60
N ARG A 294 2.21 -2.43 -14.81
CA ARG A 294 0.92 -3.07 -15.09
C ARG A 294 0.93 -4.55 -14.67
N ALA A 295 1.97 -5.29 -15.01
CA ALA A 295 2.08 -6.71 -14.67
C ALA A 295 2.23 -6.95 -13.15
N LYS A 296 3.10 -6.19 -12.46
CA LYS A 296 3.26 -6.25 -11.00
C LYS A 296 1.96 -5.87 -10.28
N CYS A 297 1.29 -4.82 -10.73
CA CYS A 297 -0.01 -4.39 -10.17
C CYS A 297 -1.11 -5.41 -10.40
N ASN A 298 -1.15 -6.09 -11.56
CA ASN A 298 -2.09 -7.19 -11.80
C ASN A 298 -1.83 -8.37 -10.87
N ARG A 299 -0.57 -8.69 -10.56
CA ARG A 299 -0.19 -9.70 -9.58
C ARG A 299 -0.66 -9.31 -8.17
N LEU A 300 -0.46 -8.06 -7.76
CA LEU A 300 -0.92 -7.55 -6.46
C LEU A 300 -2.45 -7.64 -6.29
N GLN A 301 -3.22 -7.50 -7.36
CA GLN A 301 -4.69 -7.66 -7.33
C GLN A 301 -5.12 -9.10 -7.01
N ALA A 302 -4.27 -10.10 -7.23
CA ALA A 302 -4.55 -11.49 -6.86
C ALA A 302 -4.27 -11.81 -5.39
N LEU A 303 -3.44 -11.01 -4.71
CA LEU A 303 -2.96 -11.26 -3.35
C LEU A 303 -4.09 -11.48 -2.32
N PRO A 304 -5.18 -10.69 -2.29
CA PRO A 304 -6.27 -10.92 -1.34
C PRO A 304 -6.91 -12.30 -1.50
N GLN A 305 -7.02 -12.78 -2.73
CA GLN A 305 -7.58 -14.10 -3.03
C GLN A 305 -6.63 -15.21 -2.61
N GLU A 306 -5.34 -15.07 -2.84
CA GLU A 306 -4.31 -16.02 -2.40
C GLU A 306 -4.33 -16.18 -0.88
N ILE A 307 -4.34 -15.08 -0.12
CA ILE A 307 -4.46 -15.11 1.35
C ILE A 307 -5.79 -15.75 1.79
N THR A 308 -6.89 -15.44 1.10
CA THR A 308 -8.20 -16.04 1.39
C THR A 308 -8.16 -17.56 1.26
N LEU A 309 -7.56 -18.08 0.18
CA LEU A 309 -7.47 -19.52 -0.07
C LEU A 309 -6.59 -20.23 0.97
N MET A 310 -5.45 -19.62 1.37
CA MET A 310 -4.59 -20.17 2.41
C MET A 310 -5.25 -20.23 3.78
N THR A 311 -6.19 -19.31 4.07
CA THR A 311 -6.81 -19.17 5.39
C THR A 311 -8.24 -19.69 5.47
N ASN A 312 -8.74 -20.32 4.41
CA ASN A 312 -10.06 -20.92 4.38
C ASN A 312 -10.17 -22.13 5.31
N ASN A 313 -11.37 -22.30 5.89
CA ASN A 313 -11.76 -23.48 6.69
C ASN A 313 -10.93 -23.66 7.99
N LEU A 314 -10.26 -22.60 8.47
CA LEU A 314 -9.58 -22.64 9.75
C LEU A 314 -10.57 -22.27 10.88
N PRO A 315 -10.67 -23.09 11.94
CA PRO A 315 -11.44 -22.72 13.12
C PRO A 315 -10.75 -21.57 13.89
N SER A 316 -11.41 -21.06 14.96
CA SER A 316 -10.80 -20.08 15.86
C SER A 316 -9.55 -20.67 16.53
N GLY A 317 -8.52 -19.85 16.72
CA GLY A 317 -7.23 -20.25 17.28
C GLY A 317 -6.09 -20.08 16.25
N TYR A 318 -4.90 -20.55 16.64
CA TYR A 318 -3.72 -20.48 15.77
C TYR A 318 -3.52 -21.81 15.02
N PHE A 319 -3.17 -21.69 13.74
CA PHE A 319 -2.78 -22.80 12.88
C PHE A 319 -1.53 -22.44 12.09
N ARG A 320 -0.68 -23.44 11.82
CA ARG A 320 0.60 -23.22 11.11
C ARG A 320 0.43 -22.77 9.66
N ASP A 321 -0.74 -22.98 9.06
CA ASP A 321 -1.15 -22.42 7.77
C ASP A 321 -0.87 -20.91 7.67
N MET A 322 -1.04 -20.19 8.77
CA MET A 322 -0.80 -18.74 8.86
C MET A 322 0.68 -18.35 8.64
N GLN A 323 1.60 -19.30 8.74
CA GLN A 323 3.03 -19.08 8.46
C GLN A 323 3.23 -18.70 6.98
N LEU A 324 2.56 -19.39 6.05
CA LEU A 324 2.66 -19.16 4.62
C LEU A 324 2.18 -17.76 4.19
N VAL A 325 1.28 -17.15 4.96
CA VAL A 325 0.79 -15.79 4.67
C VAL A 325 1.92 -14.76 4.67
N LYS A 326 2.94 -14.92 5.51
CA LYS A 326 4.09 -13.99 5.55
C LYS A 326 4.86 -13.97 4.23
N GLU A 327 5.00 -15.11 3.57
CA GLU A 327 5.77 -15.27 2.32
C GLU A 327 5.21 -14.44 1.16
N VAL A 328 3.90 -14.25 1.12
CA VAL A 328 3.22 -13.47 0.07
C VAL A 328 2.90 -12.04 0.51
N PHE A 329 2.63 -11.83 1.80
CA PHE A 329 2.19 -10.56 2.34
C PHE A 329 3.33 -9.56 2.53
N ILE A 330 4.45 -10.01 3.13
CA ILE A 330 5.59 -9.12 3.44
C ILE A 330 6.21 -8.51 2.17
N PRO A 331 6.55 -9.27 1.13
CA PRO A 331 7.16 -8.70 -0.08
C PRO A 331 6.21 -7.84 -0.92
N ALA A 332 4.90 -7.97 -0.71
CA ALA A 332 3.91 -7.23 -1.49
C ALA A 332 3.96 -5.71 -1.24
N PHE A 333 4.36 -5.28 -0.05
CA PHE A 333 4.51 -3.87 0.28
C PHE A 333 5.60 -3.21 -0.57
N ASP A 334 6.78 -3.82 -0.62
CA ASP A 334 7.90 -3.28 -1.38
C ASP A 334 7.59 -3.27 -2.88
N MET A 335 6.90 -4.30 -3.38
CA MET A 335 6.44 -4.36 -4.78
C MET A 335 5.47 -3.22 -5.11
N LEU A 336 4.52 -2.91 -4.23
CA LEU A 336 3.57 -1.83 -4.46
C LEU A 336 4.26 -0.46 -4.39
N GLU A 337 5.10 -0.24 -3.38
CA GLU A 337 5.83 1.01 -3.19
C GLU A 337 6.77 1.30 -4.37
N GLU A 338 7.46 0.29 -4.88
CA GLU A 338 8.27 0.38 -6.10
C GLU A 338 7.41 0.81 -7.31
N CYS A 339 6.24 0.19 -7.51
CA CYS A 339 5.34 0.54 -8.60
C CYS A 339 4.87 2.00 -8.50
N ILE A 340 4.47 2.46 -7.30
CA ILE A 340 4.03 3.84 -7.08
C ILE A 340 5.17 4.82 -7.39
N THR A 341 6.37 4.54 -6.87
CA THR A 341 7.55 5.38 -7.05
C THR A 341 7.94 5.49 -8.53
N MET A 342 7.93 4.38 -9.25
CA MET A 342 8.26 4.37 -10.68
C MET A 342 7.22 5.12 -11.51
N VAL A 343 5.93 4.97 -11.22
CA VAL A 343 4.88 5.74 -11.90
C VAL A 343 5.03 7.23 -11.62
N ALA A 344 5.28 7.61 -10.37
CA ALA A 344 5.51 9.00 -9.98
C ALA A 344 6.68 9.62 -10.78
N TYR A 345 7.81 8.92 -10.81
CA TYR A 345 8.98 9.33 -11.57
C TYR A 345 8.66 9.51 -13.06
N MET A 346 8.01 8.52 -13.67
CA MET A 346 7.65 8.57 -15.09
C MET A 346 6.72 9.75 -15.42
N LEU A 347 5.66 9.96 -14.61
CA LEU A 347 4.70 11.04 -14.84
C LEU A 347 5.28 12.44 -14.64
N GLU A 348 6.30 12.58 -13.83
CA GLU A 348 7.00 13.86 -13.69
C GLU A 348 7.82 14.21 -14.92
N HIS A 349 8.31 13.21 -15.67
CA HIS A 349 9.24 13.38 -16.79
C HIS A 349 8.60 13.20 -18.17
N ILE A 350 7.32 12.79 -18.28
CA ILE A 350 6.65 12.71 -19.58
C ILE A 350 6.44 14.08 -20.22
N THR A 351 6.44 14.10 -21.55
CA THR A 351 6.03 15.26 -22.33
C THR A 351 4.72 14.95 -23.04
N VAL A 352 3.77 15.88 -23.01
CA VAL A 352 2.49 15.75 -23.72
C VAL A 352 2.58 16.45 -25.09
N LYS A 353 1.88 15.93 -26.07
CA LYS A 353 1.70 16.58 -27.38
C LYS A 353 0.57 17.59 -27.25
N GLU A 354 0.86 18.87 -27.51
CA GLU A 354 -0.09 19.97 -27.27
C GLU A 354 -1.06 20.21 -28.46
N ASP A 355 -0.70 19.74 -29.64
CA ASP A 355 -1.42 20.01 -30.90
C ASP A 355 -2.17 18.81 -31.48
N ILE A 356 -2.57 17.84 -30.61
CA ILE A 356 -3.23 16.59 -31.03
C ILE A 356 -4.48 16.89 -31.89
N LEU A 357 -5.31 17.82 -31.45
CA LEU A 357 -6.58 18.14 -32.10
C LEU A 357 -6.43 19.09 -33.31
N SER A 358 -5.19 19.37 -33.75
CA SER A 358 -4.94 20.01 -35.04
C SER A 358 -5.13 19.03 -36.21
N ASP A 359 -5.02 17.73 -35.99
CA ASP A 359 -5.28 16.69 -36.98
C ASP A 359 -6.79 16.58 -37.27
N THR A 360 -7.15 16.77 -38.55
CA THR A 360 -8.54 16.82 -39.01
C THR A 360 -9.32 15.52 -38.77
N LYS A 361 -8.63 14.40 -38.58
CA LYS A 361 -9.30 13.14 -38.18
C LYS A 361 -10.10 13.24 -36.88
N TYR A 362 -9.78 14.26 -36.04
CA TYR A 362 -10.46 14.55 -34.80
C TYR A 362 -11.57 15.61 -34.91
N ASP A 363 -11.82 16.21 -36.06
CA ASP A 363 -12.78 17.31 -36.19
C ASP A 363 -14.19 16.92 -35.73
N ALA A 364 -14.63 15.69 -35.98
CA ALA A 364 -15.95 15.19 -35.60
C ALA A 364 -16.19 15.08 -34.07
N ILE A 365 -15.13 15.11 -33.24
CA ILE A 365 -15.32 15.08 -31.75
C ILE A 365 -16.09 16.30 -31.23
N PHE A 366 -16.02 17.44 -31.99
CA PHE A 366 -16.71 18.68 -31.64
C PHE A 366 -18.17 18.71 -32.07
N SER A 367 -18.69 17.64 -32.68
CA SER A 367 -20.09 17.58 -33.16
C SER A 367 -21.12 17.78 -32.06
N VAL A 368 -20.87 17.27 -30.85
CA VAL A 368 -21.76 17.45 -29.70
C VAL A 368 -21.80 18.92 -29.25
N GLU A 369 -20.68 19.61 -29.31
CA GLU A 369 -20.61 21.04 -29.01
C GLU A 369 -21.47 21.85 -29.97
N GLU A 370 -21.45 21.52 -31.27
CA GLU A 370 -22.29 22.16 -32.26
C GLU A 370 -23.80 21.82 -32.07
N VAL A 371 -24.15 20.59 -31.75
CA VAL A 371 -25.52 20.24 -31.41
C VAL A 371 -26.03 21.04 -30.21
N ASN A 372 -25.16 21.18 -29.19
CA ASN A 372 -25.49 21.94 -27.97
C ASN A 372 -25.64 23.43 -28.29
N ARG A 373 -24.75 23.99 -29.14
CA ARG A 373 -24.83 25.39 -29.57
C ARG A 373 -26.14 25.68 -30.31
N LEU A 374 -26.51 24.87 -31.29
CA LEU A 374 -27.79 25.02 -32.02
C LEU A 374 -28.99 24.96 -31.08
N ALA A 375 -28.94 24.08 -30.08
CA ALA A 375 -30.03 23.96 -29.11
C ALA A 375 -30.12 25.17 -28.16
N LEU A 376 -28.98 25.66 -27.66
CA LEU A 376 -28.91 26.74 -26.69
C LEU A 376 -29.06 28.14 -27.30
N GLU A 377 -28.41 28.41 -28.44
CA GLU A 377 -28.32 29.72 -29.03
C GLU A 377 -29.43 29.98 -30.10
N GLU A 378 -29.79 28.91 -30.83
CA GLU A 378 -30.75 29.00 -31.92
C GLU A 378 -32.13 28.41 -31.59
N GLY A 379 -32.26 27.76 -30.40
CA GLY A 379 -33.52 27.16 -29.96
C GLY A 379 -33.95 25.94 -30.76
N VAL A 380 -33.04 25.35 -31.54
CA VAL A 380 -33.33 24.14 -32.34
C VAL A 380 -33.55 22.96 -31.41
N PRO A 381 -34.68 22.18 -31.52
CA PRO A 381 -34.84 20.97 -30.72
C PRO A 381 -33.65 20.02 -30.86
N PHE A 382 -33.14 19.49 -29.75
CA PHE A 382 -31.90 18.70 -29.70
C PHE A 382 -31.84 17.59 -30.77
N ARG A 383 -32.98 16.87 -30.99
CA ARG A 383 -33.00 15.80 -32.02
C ARG A 383 -32.86 16.33 -33.44
N GLU A 384 -33.37 17.52 -33.72
CA GLU A 384 -33.23 18.15 -35.04
C GLU A 384 -31.84 18.70 -35.24
N ALA A 385 -31.25 19.35 -34.21
CA ALA A 385 -29.84 19.74 -34.19
C ALA A 385 -28.91 18.54 -34.42
N TYR A 386 -29.18 17.43 -33.75
CA TYR A 386 -28.38 16.18 -33.94
C TYR A 386 -28.44 15.68 -35.38
N LYS A 387 -29.64 15.66 -36.02
CA LYS A 387 -29.77 15.25 -37.44
C LYS A 387 -29.08 16.21 -38.39
N GLN A 388 -29.17 17.53 -38.16
CA GLN A 388 -28.51 18.52 -38.98
C GLN A 388 -26.99 18.38 -38.93
N VAL A 389 -26.40 18.24 -37.73
CA VAL A 389 -24.96 18.06 -37.54
C VAL A 389 -24.52 16.71 -38.14
N GLY A 390 -25.29 15.64 -37.91
CA GLY A 390 -25.00 14.31 -38.49
C GLY A 390 -24.95 14.37 -40.01
N ALA A 391 -25.93 15.00 -40.66
CA ALA A 391 -25.95 15.19 -42.10
C ALA A 391 -24.76 16.02 -42.61
N SER A 392 -24.35 17.07 -41.88
CA SER A 392 -23.17 17.87 -42.25
C SER A 392 -21.87 17.06 -42.19
N ILE A 393 -21.74 16.16 -41.24
CA ILE A 393 -20.59 15.24 -41.14
C ILE A 393 -20.59 14.26 -42.32
N GLU A 394 -21.72 13.63 -42.62
CA GLU A 394 -21.84 12.68 -43.73
C GLU A 394 -21.55 13.33 -45.10
N ASN A 395 -21.97 14.58 -45.28
CA ASN A 395 -21.76 15.34 -46.51
C ASN A 395 -20.37 16.03 -46.58
N GLY A 396 -19.54 15.89 -45.52
CA GLY A 396 -18.21 16.52 -45.48
C GLY A 396 -18.22 18.06 -45.37
N THR A 397 -19.35 18.65 -44.92
CA THR A 397 -19.54 20.11 -44.77
C THR A 397 -19.42 20.60 -43.33
N PHE A 398 -19.19 19.66 -42.39
CA PHE A 398 -19.04 20.01 -40.99
C PHE A 398 -17.77 20.80 -40.73
N VAL A 399 -17.91 21.98 -40.13
CA VAL A 399 -16.78 22.82 -39.69
C VAL A 399 -16.79 22.84 -38.16
N PRO A 400 -15.76 22.27 -37.49
CA PRO A 400 -15.75 22.18 -36.05
C PRO A 400 -15.53 23.54 -35.39
N ASN A 401 -16.37 23.87 -34.40
CA ASN A 401 -16.05 24.93 -33.44
C ASN A 401 -15.18 24.32 -32.32
N LYS A 402 -13.88 24.65 -32.35
CA LYS A 402 -12.91 24.11 -31.37
C LYS A 402 -12.89 24.85 -30.03
N ASN A 403 -13.74 25.87 -29.86
CA ASN A 403 -13.91 26.58 -28.60
C ASN A 403 -14.82 25.75 -27.66
N ILE A 404 -14.24 25.23 -26.59
CA ILE A 404 -14.95 24.50 -25.56
C ILE A 404 -15.17 25.42 -24.37
N ASN A 405 -16.40 25.59 -23.96
CA ASN A 405 -16.80 26.41 -22.80
C ASN A 405 -17.62 25.61 -21.82
N HIS A 406 -17.00 24.65 -21.15
CA HIS A 406 -17.64 23.90 -20.09
C HIS A 406 -17.45 24.63 -18.75
N THR A 407 -18.53 24.95 -18.06
CA THR A 407 -18.49 25.70 -16.79
C THR A 407 -18.88 24.87 -15.57
N HIS A 408 -19.50 23.70 -15.78
CA HIS A 408 -19.91 22.84 -14.69
C HIS A 408 -18.73 22.12 -14.03
N GLN A 409 -18.91 21.73 -12.77
CA GLN A 409 -17.88 21.12 -11.94
C GLN A 409 -17.36 19.82 -12.56
N GLY A 410 -16.05 19.64 -12.51
CA GLY A 410 -15.36 18.42 -12.98
C GLY A 410 -15.21 18.34 -14.51
N SER A 411 -15.47 19.41 -15.27
CA SER A 411 -15.30 19.43 -16.71
C SER A 411 -14.08 20.24 -17.15
N ILE A 412 -13.79 20.28 -18.46
CA ILE A 412 -12.56 20.88 -19.06
C ILE A 412 -12.31 22.30 -18.55
N GLY A 413 -13.34 23.16 -18.43
CA GLY A 413 -13.20 24.54 -17.96
C GLY A 413 -13.17 24.68 -16.43
N ASN A 414 -13.49 23.63 -15.68
CA ASN A 414 -13.62 23.67 -14.22
C ASN A 414 -13.27 22.31 -13.60
N LEU A 415 -11.97 22.00 -13.52
CA LEU A 415 -11.45 20.68 -13.10
C LEU A 415 -11.71 20.34 -11.63
N CYS A 416 -12.00 21.31 -10.78
CA CYS A 416 -12.20 21.14 -9.34
C CYS A 416 -11.01 20.51 -8.59
N ASN A 417 -9.77 20.67 -9.09
CA ASN A 417 -8.57 20.09 -8.48
C ASN A 417 -8.40 20.46 -7.01
N ASN A 418 -8.76 21.69 -6.62
CA ASN A 418 -8.74 22.14 -5.23
C ASN A 418 -9.66 21.33 -4.31
N MET A 419 -10.80 20.85 -4.83
CA MET A 419 -11.72 19.99 -4.07
C MET A 419 -11.15 18.59 -3.92
N ILE A 420 -10.48 18.08 -4.97
CA ILE A 420 -9.79 16.78 -4.95
C ILE A 420 -8.62 16.81 -3.95
N GLU A 421 -7.84 17.91 -3.95
CA GLU A 421 -6.77 18.12 -2.97
C GLU A 421 -7.31 18.17 -1.53
N ALA A 422 -8.39 18.91 -1.31
CA ALA A 422 -9.02 19.01 0.01
C ALA A 422 -9.49 17.63 0.53
N LYS A 423 -10.08 16.81 -0.36
CA LYS A 423 -10.48 15.42 -0.06
C LYS A 423 -9.28 14.59 0.39
N MET A 424 -8.20 14.55 -0.39
CA MET A 424 -6.98 13.81 -0.06
C MET A 424 -6.38 14.27 1.28
N ASN A 425 -6.22 15.58 1.47
CA ASN A 425 -5.62 16.15 2.68
C ASN A 425 -6.43 15.79 3.92
N SER A 426 -7.76 15.89 3.87
CA SER A 426 -8.64 15.50 4.98
C SER A 426 -8.48 14.02 5.38
N ILE A 427 -8.26 13.13 4.41
CA ILE A 427 -8.01 11.70 4.70
C ILE A 427 -6.64 11.52 5.37
N ILE A 428 -5.61 12.19 4.86
CA ILE A 428 -4.23 12.12 5.39
C ILE A 428 -4.15 12.63 6.83
N GLU A 429 -4.79 13.77 7.12
CA GLU A 429 -4.84 14.34 8.47
C GLU A 429 -5.45 13.39 9.50
N GLY A 430 -6.27 12.46 9.06
CA GLY A 430 -6.84 11.44 9.91
C GLY A 430 -5.86 10.36 10.39
N PHE A 431 -4.67 10.18 9.80
CA PHE A 431 -3.72 9.18 10.27
C PHE A 431 -2.97 9.65 11.53
N PRO A 432 -2.89 8.84 12.60
CA PRO A 432 -2.29 9.26 13.88
C PRO A 432 -0.76 9.11 13.91
N PHE A 433 -0.05 9.42 12.82
CA PHE A 433 1.39 9.16 12.69
C PHE A 433 2.21 9.86 13.77
N ASN A 434 1.90 11.13 14.09
CA ASN A 434 2.63 11.89 15.12
C ASN A 434 2.49 11.27 16.52
N THR A 435 1.31 10.74 16.85
CA THR A 435 1.06 10.08 18.14
C THR A 435 1.87 8.78 18.23
N ILE A 436 1.90 8.02 17.14
CA ILE A 436 2.68 6.79 17.04
C ILE A 436 4.17 7.08 17.19
N ASP A 437 4.69 8.07 16.45
CA ASP A 437 6.11 8.44 16.51
C ASP A 437 6.51 8.88 17.94
N SER A 438 5.67 9.67 18.59
CA SER A 438 5.91 10.09 19.97
C SER A 438 6.01 8.90 20.94
N ALA A 439 5.10 7.93 20.83
CA ALA A 439 5.10 6.75 21.69
C ALA A 439 6.33 5.86 21.42
N ILE A 440 6.62 5.55 20.16
CA ILE A 440 7.73 4.69 19.77
C ILE A 440 9.08 5.35 20.12
N ASN A 441 9.27 6.63 19.84
CA ASN A 441 10.50 7.35 20.20
C ASN A 441 10.73 7.31 21.72
N LYS A 442 9.69 7.52 22.53
CA LYS A 442 9.80 7.43 23.99
C LYS A 442 10.16 6.01 24.47
N LEU A 443 9.63 4.99 23.84
CA LEU A 443 9.89 3.58 24.20
C LEU A 443 11.32 3.16 23.83
N THR A 444 11.82 3.58 22.67
CA THR A 444 13.10 3.13 22.09
C THR A 444 14.27 4.07 22.40
N SER A 445 14.04 5.30 22.87
CA SER A 445 15.12 6.23 23.25
C SER A 445 16.01 5.66 24.35
N LYS A 446 17.34 5.86 24.20
CA LYS A 446 18.37 5.44 25.17
C LYS A 446 18.36 6.28 26.44
#